data_4523c1484e8b73952589c9cf1e97f6a8
#
_entry.id   4523c1484e8b73952589c9cf1e97f6a8
#
_cell.length_a   1.000
_cell.length_b   1.000
_cell.length_c   1.000
_cell.angle_alpha   90.00
_cell.angle_beta   90.00
_cell.angle_gamma   90.00
#
_symmetry.space_group_name_H-M   'P 1'
#
loop_
_entity.id
_entity.type
_entity.pdbx_description
1 polymer ?
#
loop_
_entity_poly.entity_id
_entity_poly.type
_entity_poly.pdbx_seq_one_letter_code
_entity_poly.pdbx_strand_id
1 'polypeptide(L)'
;MEAEKTLTNEEIIRELLDLLKKNTMKEQANDVFEICTYVDGLEKKIVSMTEELTSMQDQIKKMQEDTLINNAKKALTEAQERLNARCEQIKSQVSEIKVQVKSTAKNIVDETKAKGRAALYRVTEFVGIKKRLLNVRTAVKDMIVSTDTVSYTHLRAHETRS
;
A
#
# COMPACT_ATOMS: atom_id res chain seq x y z
N MET A 1 -20.35 7.71 -3.99
CA MET A 1 -19.01 7.94 -3.49
C MET A 1 -18.01 7.60 -4.59
N GLU A 2 -17.24 8.57 -5.00
CA GLU A 2 -16.25 8.33 -6.05
C GLU A 2 -15.08 7.54 -5.50
N ALA A 3 -14.69 6.52 -6.24
CA ALA A 3 -13.49 5.77 -5.90
C ALA A 3 -12.26 6.68 -6.05
N GLU A 4 -11.32 6.58 -5.11
CA GLU A 4 -10.05 7.30 -5.21
C GLU A 4 -9.35 6.93 -6.52
N LYS A 5 -8.85 7.95 -7.21
CA LYS A 5 -8.11 7.73 -8.45
C LYS A 5 -6.79 7.03 -8.14
N THR A 6 -6.42 6.05 -8.95
CA THR A 6 -5.09 5.45 -8.90
C THR A 6 -4.06 6.48 -9.34
N LEU A 7 -2.81 6.33 -8.89
CA LEU A 7 -1.73 7.24 -9.30
C LEU A 7 -1.54 7.24 -10.81
N THR A 8 -1.65 6.09 -11.45
CA THR A 8 -1.48 5.99 -12.90
C THR A 8 -2.56 6.75 -13.68
N ASN A 9 -3.71 7.01 -13.03
CA ASN A 9 -4.82 7.77 -13.63
C ASN A 9 -4.87 9.24 -13.23
N GLU A 10 -3.97 9.68 -12.34
CA GLU A 10 -3.89 11.08 -11.95
C GLU A 10 -3.40 11.94 -13.11
N GLU A 11 -4.07 13.05 -13.35
CA GLU A 11 -3.75 13.96 -14.44
C GLU A 11 -2.31 14.49 -14.36
N ILE A 12 -1.87 14.85 -13.15
CA ILE A 12 -0.52 15.39 -12.96
C ILE A 12 0.57 14.35 -13.30
N ILE A 13 0.31 13.08 -13.04
CA ILE A 13 1.23 12.00 -13.40
C ILE A 13 1.29 11.84 -14.92
N ARG A 14 0.15 11.85 -15.59
CA ARG A 14 0.10 11.76 -17.05
C ARG A 14 0.83 12.95 -17.69
N GLU A 15 0.64 14.12 -17.14
CA GLU A 15 1.31 15.33 -17.61
C GLU A 15 2.82 15.23 -17.49
N LEU A 16 3.32 14.76 -16.33
CA LEU A 16 4.75 14.54 -16.14
C LEU A 16 5.31 13.49 -17.13
N LEU A 17 4.60 12.37 -17.28
CA LEU A 17 5.02 11.32 -18.22
C LEU A 17 5.11 11.83 -19.65
N ASP A 18 4.13 12.63 -20.08
CA ASP A 18 4.12 13.23 -21.41
C ASP A 18 5.29 14.20 -21.60
N LEU A 19 5.58 15.03 -20.60
CA LEU A 19 6.72 15.94 -20.64
C LEU A 19 8.05 15.19 -20.77
N LEU A 20 8.21 14.12 -20.01
CA LEU A 20 9.40 13.29 -20.07
C LEU A 20 9.57 12.65 -21.45
N LYS A 21 8.50 12.10 -22.00
CA LYS A 21 8.54 11.45 -23.32
C LYS A 21 8.84 12.45 -24.42
N LYS A 22 8.27 13.65 -24.37
CA LYS A 22 8.51 14.72 -25.33
C LYS A 22 9.96 15.19 -25.33
N ASN A 23 10.64 15.03 -24.22
CA ASN A 23 12.04 15.47 -24.06
C ASN A 23 13.03 14.30 -24.13
N THR A 24 12.63 13.19 -24.76
CA THR A 24 13.45 11.99 -24.99
C THR A 24 13.94 11.33 -23.72
N MET A 25 13.15 11.44 -22.64
CA MET A 25 13.43 10.85 -21.34
C MET A 25 12.53 9.65 -21.06
N LYS A 26 12.49 8.69 -22.00
CA LYS A 26 11.63 7.51 -21.90
C LYS A 26 11.96 6.61 -20.71
N GLU A 27 13.24 6.45 -20.39
CA GLU A 27 13.68 5.65 -19.25
C GLU A 27 13.13 6.22 -17.95
N GLN A 28 13.26 7.53 -17.78
CA GLN A 28 12.76 8.22 -16.60
C GLN A 28 11.24 8.17 -16.52
N ALA A 29 10.57 8.28 -17.67
CA ALA A 29 9.11 8.13 -17.73
C ALA A 29 8.68 6.73 -17.29
N ASN A 30 9.38 5.69 -17.75
CA ASN A 30 9.11 4.32 -17.35
C ASN A 30 9.34 4.11 -15.85
N ASP A 31 10.40 4.69 -15.29
CA ASP A 31 10.70 4.60 -13.86
C ASP A 31 9.59 5.22 -13.02
N VAL A 32 9.11 6.41 -13.40
CA VAL A 32 8.01 7.08 -12.71
C VAL A 32 6.72 6.25 -12.81
N PHE A 33 6.42 5.75 -14.00
CA PHE A 33 5.24 4.92 -14.24
C PHE A 33 5.29 3.65 -13.39
N GLU A 34 6.45 3.01 -13.31
CA GLU A 34 6.65 1.81 -12.49
C GLU A 34 6.38 2.09 -11.01
N ILE A 35 6.87 3.21 -10.49
CA ILE A 35 6.61 3.63 -9.11
C ILE A 35 5.11 3.79 -8.88
N CYS A 36 4.42 4.47 -9.78
CA CYS A 36 2.97 4.70 -9.67
C CYS A 36 2.18 3.39 -9.72
N THR A 37 2.54 2.49 -10.64
CA THR A 37 1.92 1.17 -10.76
C THR A 37 2.12 0.36 -9.47
N TYR A 38 3.29 0.48 -8.90
CA TYR A 38 3.64 -0.22 -7.66
C TYR A 38 2.79 0.26 -6.49
N VAL A 39 2.64 1.59 -6.35
CA VAL A 39 1.79 2.17 -5.30
C VAL A 39 0.35 1.70 -5.47
N ASP A 40 -0.17 1.72 -6.69
CA ASP A 40 -1.52 1.24 -6.99
C ASP A 40 -1.69 -0.23 -6.59
N GLY A 41 -0.69 -1.05 -6.86
CA GLY A 41 -0.69 -2.47 -6.47
C GLY A 41 -0.69 -2.66 -4.96
N LEU A 42 0.09 -1.86 -4.23
CA LEU A 42 0.12 -1.90 -2.77
C LEU A 42 -1.22 -1.49 -2.16
N GLU A 43 -1.87 -0.48 -2.72
CA GLU A 43 -3.20 -0.07 -2.27
C GLU A 43 -4.22 -1.20 -2.39
N LYS A 44 -4.18 -1.95 -3.49
CA LYS A 44 -5.05 -3.12 -3.69
C LYS A 44 -4.76 -4.21 -2.66
N LYS A 45 -3.50 -4.47 -2.38
CA LYS A 45 -3.11 -5.47 -1.37
C LYS A 45 -3.58 -5.07 0.03
N ILE A 46 -3.51 -3.78 0.35
CA ILE A 46 -3.99 -3.25 1.63
C ILE A 46 -5.51 -3.46 1.76
N VAL A 47 -6.27 -3.21 0.70
CA VAL A 47 -7.72 -3.47 0.69
C VAL A 47 -7.99 -4.94 0.97
N SER A 48 -7.27 -5.85 0.30
CA SER A 48 -7.41 -7.29 0.52
C SER A 48 -7.08 -7.69 1.96
N MET A 49 -6.01 -7.14 2.52
CA MET A 49 -5.63 -7.40 3.92
C MET A 49 -6.71 -6.90 4.89
N THR A 50 -7.27 -5.74 4.63
CA THR A 50 -8.34 -5.16 5.46
C THR A 50 -9.58 -6.06 5.45
N GLU A 51 -9.94 -6.57 4.28
CA GLU A 51 -11.07 -7.50 4.14
C GLU A 51 -10.82 -8.81 4.90
N GLU A 52 -9.60 -9.34 4.78
CA GLU A 52 -9.21 -10.57 5.48
C GLU A 52 -9.24 -10.37 7.00
N LEU A 53 -8.75 -9.24 7.51
CA LEU A 53 -8.80 -8.92 8.93
C LEU A 53 -10.23 -8.73 9.44
N THR A 54 -11.11 -8.14 8.64
CA THR A 54 -12.54 -8.01 8.96
C THR A 54 -13.19 -9.38 9.06
N SER A 55 -12.91 -10.27 8.10
CA SER A 55 -13.39 -11.65 8.09
C SER A 55 -12.92 -12.41 9.34
N MET A 56 -11.66 -12.24 9.69
CA MET A 56 -11.09 -12.84 10.90
C MET A 56 -11.80 -12.36 12.16
N GLN A 57 -12.10 -11.06 12.25
CA GLN A 57 -12.83 -10.49 13.38
C GLN A 57 -14.21 -11.13 13.51
N ASP A 58 -14.92 -11.32 12.38
CA ASP A 58 -16.25 -11.96 12.38
C ASP A 58 -16.17 -13.41 12.84
N GLN A 59 -15.14 -14.14 12.42
CA GLN A 59 -14.92 -15.53 12.85
C GLN A 59 -14.64 -15.60 14.36
N ILE A 60 -13.86 -14.68 14.89
CA ILE A 60 -13.58 -14.60 16.33
C ILE A 60 -14.88 -14.38 17.12
N LYS A 61 -15.75 -13.50 16.63
CA LYS A 61 -17.03 -13.22 17.28
C LYS A 61 -17.94 -14.44 17.33
N LYS A 62 -17.82 -15.35 16.36
CA LYS A 62 -18.64 -16.57 16.29
C LYS A 62 -18.13 -17.71 17.15
N MET A 63 -16.94 -17.58 17.74
CA MET A 63 -16.41 -18.61 18.62
C MET A 63 -17.25 -18.73 19.89
N GLN A 64 -17.56 -19.99 20.28
CA GLN A 64 -18.34 -20.26 21.48
C GLN A 64 -17.56 -19.95 22.75
N GLU A 65 -18.29 -19.59 23.81
CA GLU A 65 -17.70 -19.30 25.11
C GLU A 65 -17.51 -20.59 25.91
N ASP A 66 -16.27 -21.09 25.86
CA ASP A 66 -15.78 -22.22 26.64
C ASP A 66 -14.42 -21.78 27.19
N THR A 67 -14.00 -22.29 28.34
CA THR A 67 -12.79 -21.84 29.02
C THR A 67 -11.54 -21.97 28.16
N LEU A 68 -11.37 -23.09 27.46
CA LEU A 68 -10.24 -23.32 26.55
C LEU A 68 -10.35 -22.44 25.31
N ILE A 69 -11.55 -22.33 24.77
CA ILE A 69 -11.83 -21.52 23.59
C ILE A 69 -11.67 -20.04 23.92
N ASN A 70 -12.04 -19.61 25.14
CA ASN A 70 -11.89 -18.22 25.57
C ASN A 70 -10.43 -17.80 25.62
N ASN A 71 -9.53 -18.68 26.09
CA ASN A 71 -8.10 -18.38 26.09
C ASN A 71 -7.55 -18.26 24.67
N ALA A 72 -7.96 -19.16 23.77
CA ALA A 72 -7.60 -19.12 22.37
C ALA A 72 -8.19 -17.89 21.69
N LYS A 73 -9.45 -17.57 21.99
CA LYS A 73 -10.15 -16.39 21.48
C LYS A 73 -9.47 -15.11 21.89
N LYS A 74 -9.03 -15.03 23.15
CA LYS A 74 -8.31 -13.86 23.66
C LYS A 74 -6.96 -13.66 22.94
N ALA A 75 -6.19 -14.76 22.78
CA ALA A 75 -4.91 -14.71 22.07
C ALA A 75 -5.11 -14.31 20.60
N LEU A 76 -6.14 -14.83 19.97
CA LEU A 76 -6.47 -14.55 18.58
C LEU A 76 -6.95 -13.09 18.42
N THR A 77 -7.74 -12.59 19.36
CA THR A 77 -8.18 -11.19 19.36
C THR A 77 -6.99 -10.24 19.48
N GLU A 78 -6.04 -10.55 20.37
CA GLU A 78 -4.84 -9.75 20.54
C GLU A 78 -3.97 -9.76 19.29
N ALA A 79 -3.83 -10.91 18.63
CA ALA A 79 -3.10 -11.05 17.36
C ALA A 79 -3.78 -10.23 16.26
N GLN A 80 -5.10 -10.30 16.16
CA GLN A 80 -5.87 -9.56 15.16
C GLN A 80 -5.75 -8.05 15.38
N GLU A 81 -5.79 -7.59 16.63
CA GLU A 81 -5.62 -6.18 16.96
C GLU A 81 -4.24 -5.67 16.58
N ARG A 82 -3.18 -6.47 16.80
CA ARG A 82 -1.82 -6.11 16.38
C ARG A 82 -1.71 -6.03 14.86
N LEU A 83 -2.33 -6.97 14.15
CA LEU A 83 -2.33 -6.97 12.67
C LEU A 83 -3.11 -5.77 12.14
N ASN A 84 -4.23 -5.43 12.75
CA ASN A 84 -5.02 -4.24 12.39
C ASN A 84 -4.20 -2.96 12.56
N ALA A 85 -3.55 -2.80 13.71
CA ALA A 85 -2.73 -1.62 13.97
C ALA A 85 -1.59 -1.50 12.96
N ARG A 86 -0.95 -2.61 12.63
CA ARG A 86 0.12 -2.64 11.64
C ARG A 86 -0.39 -2.32 10.24
N CYS A 87 -1.56 -2.84 9.89
CA CYS A 87 -2.21 -2.56 8.61
C CYS A 87 -2.51 -1.06 8.46
N GLU A 88 -3.03 -0.43 9.50
CA GLU A 88 -3.31 1.00 9.49
C GLU A 88 -2.03 1.82 9.36
N GLN A 89 -0.94 1.39 10.00
CA GLN A 89 0.36 2.04 9.87
C GLN A 89 0.88 1.97 8.44
N ILE A 90 0.82 0.78 7.82
CA ILE A 90 1.24 0.57 6.43
C ILE A 90 0.37 1.40 5.49
N LYS A 91 -0.93 1.41 5.71
CA LYS A 91 -1.88 2.21 4.92
C LYS A 91 -1.52 3.70 4.96
N SER A 92 -1.18 4.20 6.15
CA SER A 92 -0.73 5.58 6.32
C SER A 92 0.56 5.86 5.56
N GLN A 93 1.54 4.95 5.61
CA GLN A 93 2.80 5.08 4.90
C GLN A 93 2.60 5.11 3.38
N VAL A 94 1.72 4.25 2.86
CA VAL A 94 1.42 4.23 1.42
C VAL A 94 0.71 5.51 0.99
N SER A 95 -0.22 6.02 1.81
CA SER A 95 -0.89 7.30 1.56
C SER A 95 0.09 8.46 1.50
N GLU A 96 1.06 8.48 2.41
CA GLU A 96 2.11 9.51 2.43
C GLU A 96 2.99 9.44 1.17
N ILE A 97 3.34 8.23 0.74
CA ILE A 97 4.13 8.03 -0.49
C ILE A 97 3.33 8.52 -1.70
N LYS A 98 2.04 8.20 -1.75
CA LYS A 98 1.16 8.65 -2.83
C LYS A 98 1.11 10.17 -2.93
N VAL A 99 0.95 10.85 -1.79
CA VAL A 99 0.98 12.31 -1.72
C VAL A 99 2.33 12.85 -2.17
N GLN A 100 3.42 12.23 -1.73
CA GLN A 100 4.78 12.63 -2.10
C GLN A 100 5.02 12.50 -3.61
N VAL A 101 4.55 11.42 -4.22
CA VAL A 101 4.66 11.19 -5.67
C VAL A 101 3.92 12.30 -6.43
N LYS A 102 2.68 12.60 -6.04
CA LYS A 102 1.87 13.64 -6.68
C LYS A 102 2.48 15.02 -6.51
N SER A 103 2.95 15.33 -5.32
CA SER A 103 3.58 16.62 -5.00
C SER A 103 4.88 16.80 -5.79
N THR A 104 5.73 15.79 -5.85
CA THR A 104 6.99 15.81 -6.60
C THR A 104 6.70 16.00 -8.10
N ALA A 105 5.73 15.26 -8.62
CA ALA A 105 5.32 15.37 -10.02
C ALA A 105 4.83 16.78 -10.34
N LYS A 106 3.99 17.34 -9.48
CA LYS A 106 3.46 18.69 -9.66
C LYS A 106 4.58 19.74 -9.65
N ASN A 107 5.51 19.62 -8.71
CA ASN A 107 6.63 20.56 -8.62
C ASN A 107 7.50 20.54 -9.87
N ILE A 108 7.76 19.34 -10.40
CA ILE A 108 8.56 19.19 -11.62
C ILE A 108 7.84 19.78 -12.82
N VAL A 109 6.54 19.50 -12.95
CA VAL A 109 5.73 20.04 -14.06
C VAL A 109 5.69 21.56 -13.99
N ASP A 110 5.38 22.12 -12.82
CA ASP A 110 5.28 23.57 -12.64
C ASP A 110 6.61 24.28 -12.91
N GLU A 111 7.73 23.74 -12.43
CA GLU A 111 9.05 24.29 -12.70
C GLU A 111 9.43 24.19 -14.17
N THR A 112 9.09 23.10 -14.83
CA THR A 112 9.36 22.92 -16.24
C THR A 112 8.60 23.97 -17.06
N LYS A 113 7.35 24.27 -16.70
CA LYS A 113 6.55 25.31 -17.35
C LYS A 113 7.14 26.72 -17.11
N ALA A 114 7.68 26.93 -15.91
CA ALA A 114 8.22 28.25 -15.53
C ALA A 114 9.66 28.49 -16.02
N LYS A 115 10.50 27.45 -15.96
CA LYS A 115 11.96 27.59 -16.18
C LYS A 115 12.49 26.81 -17.40
N GLY A 116 11.64 25.98 -18.03
CA GLY A 116 12.02 25.21 -19.20
C GLY A 116 12.44 23.77 -18.88
N ARG A 117 12.79 23.03 -19.94
CA ARG A 117 13.04 21.59 -19.87
C ARG A 117 14.18 21.17 -18.93
N ALA A 118 15.10 22.07 -18.63
CA ALA A 118 16.20 21.77 -17.71
C ALA A 118 15.70 21.36 -16.32
N ALA A 119 14.52 21.83 -15.91
CA ALA A 119 13.92 21.47 -14.63
C ALA A 119 13.52 19.99 -14.56
N LEU A 120 13.44 19.29 -15.69
CA LEU A 120 13.09 17.85 -15.72
C LEU A 120 14.17 16.97 -15.06
N TYR A 121 15.40 17.47 -14.86
CA TYR A 121 16.42 16.71 -14.14
C TYR A 121 15.97 16.35 -12.72
N ARG A 122 15.04 17.10 -12.16
CA ARG A 122 14.49 16.85 -10.82
C ARG A 122 13.75 15.51 -10.70
N VAL A 123 13.51 14.83 -11.81
CA VAL A 123 12.93 13.48 -11.80
C VAL A 123 13.80 12.51 -10.99
N THR A 124 15.08 12.83 -10.77
CA THR A 124 15.97 12.05 -9.90
C THR A 124 15.48 11.98 -8.46
N GLU A 125 14.62 12.91 -8.03
CA GLU A 125 14.01 12.89 -6.69
C GLU A 125 13.14 11.63 -6.47
N PHE A 126 12.65 11.02 -7.54
CA PHE A 126 11.88 9.77 -7.45
C PHE A 126 12.71 8.59 -6.96
N VAL A 127 14.04 8.64 -7.05
CA VAL A 127 14.91 7.58 -6.51
C VAL A 127 14.71 7.42 -5.00
N GLY A 128 14.62 8.53 -4.28
CA GLY A 128 14.35 8.50 -2.83
C GLY A 128 12.98 7.93 -2.50
N ILE A 129 11.98 8.26 -3.32
CA ILE A 129 10.62 7.74 -3.18
C ILE A 129 10.61 6.22 -3.41
N LYS A 130 11.34 5.75 -4.43
CA LYS A 130 11.44 4.33 -4.74
C LYS A 130 12.04 3.54 -3.57
N LYS A 131 13.08 4.06 -2.93
CA LYS A 131 13.71 3.44 -1.75
C LYS A 131 12.70 3.27 -0.61
N ARG A 132 11.95 4.33 -0.33
CA ARG A 132 10.92 4.32 0.69
C ARG A 132 9.83 3.30 0.36
N LEU A 133 9.43 3.23 -0.91
CA LEU A 133 8.44 2.30 -1.41
C LEU A 133 8.88 0.86 -1.24
N LEU A 134 10.15 0.55 -1.48
CA LEU A 134 10.70 -0.80 -1.30
C LEU A 134 10.64 -1.24 0.16
N ASN A 135 10.88 -0.33 1.10
CA ASN A 135 10.75 -0.62 2.54
C ASN A 135 9.32 -0.96 2.91
N VAL A 136 8.35 -0.21 2.40
CA VAL A 136 6.93 -0.48 2.62
C VAL A 136 6.52 -1.82 1.99
N ARG A 137 7.06 -2.14 0.82
CA ARG A 137 6.84 -3.42 0.14
C ARG A 137 7.19 -4.59 1.06
N THR A 138 8.34 -4.54 1.70
CA THR A 138 8.79 -5.57 2.63
C THR A 138 7.81 -5.70 3.80
N ALA A 139 7.38 -4.57 4.38
CA ALA A 139 6.41 -4.56 5.46
C ALA A 139 5.07 -5.18 5.05
N VAL A 140 4.61 -4.91 3.83
CA VAL A 140 3.37 -5.49 3.29
C VAL A 140 3.50 -7.00 3.13
N LYS A 141 4.60 -7.48 2.58
CA LYS A 141 4.87 -8.92 2.43
C LYS A 141 4.88 -9.64 3.77
N ASP A 142 5.56 -9.09 4.75
CA ASP A 142 5.64 -9.65 6.10
C ASP A 142 4.26 -9.70 6.74
N MET A 143 3.46 -8.68 6.53
CA MET A 143 2.11 -8.61 7.07
C MET A 143 1.18 -9.66 6.44
N ILE A 144 1.28 -9.86 5.13
CA ILE A 144 0.48 -10.88 4.43
C ILE A 144 0.80 -12.27 5.01
N VAL A 145 2.09 -12.58 5.17
CA VAL A 145 2.53 -13.86 5.76
C VAL A 145 1.99 -14.01 7.18
N SER A 146 2.09 -12.97 8.00
CA SER A 146 1.61 -12.99 9.39
C SER A 146 0.09 -13.21 9.46
N THR A 147 -0.67 -12.52 8.60
CA THR A 147 -2.12 -12.63 8.56
C THR A 147 -2.55 -14.04 8.14
N ASP A 148 -1.91 -14.58 7.09
CA ASP A 148 -2.18 -15.94 6.61
C ASP A 148 -1.85 -16.98 7.67
N THR A 149 -0.72 -16.81 8.38
CA THR A 149 -0.31 -17.72 9.45
C THR A 149 -1.32 -17.76 10.58
N VAL A 150 -1.80 -16.60 11.04
CA VAL A 150 -2.79 -16.50 12.10
C VAL A 150 -4.11 -17.16 11.65
N SER A 151 -4.56 -16.83 10.46
CA SER A 151 -5.80 -17.38 9.89
C SER A 151 -5.73 -18.91 9.77
N TYR A 152 -4.64 -19.41 9.19
CA TYR A 152 -4.49 -20.86 8.98
C TYR A 152 -4.30 -21.61 10.29
N THR A 153 -3.40 -21.15 11.14
CA THR A 153 -3.01 -21.89 12.35
C THR A 153 -4.12 -21.89 13.41
N HIS A 154 -4.78 -20.77 13.61
CA HIS A 154 -5.74 -20.61 14.71
C HIS A 154 -7.18 -20.85 14.29
N LEU A 155 -7.64 -20.23 13.21
CA LEU A 155 -9.04 -20.31 12.81
C LEU A 155 -9.41 -21.63 12.15
N ARG A 156 -8.56 -22.13 11.25
CA ARG A 156 -8.82 -23.40 10.56
C ARG A 156 -8.69 -24.61 11.50
N ALA A 157 -7.74 -24.57 12.41
CA ALA A 157 -7.60 -25.60 13.42
C ALA A 157 -8.83 -25.70 14.32
N HIS A 158 -9.43 -24.54 14.66
CA HIS A 158 -10.67 -24.48 15.41
C HIS A 158 -11.85 -25.07 14.63
N GLU A 159 -11.99 -24.74 13.35
CA GLU A 159 -13.04 -25.28 12.48
C GLU A 159 -12.97 -26.81 12.36
N THR A 160 -11.77 -27.37 12.29
CA THR A 160 -11.57 -28.82 12.16
C THR A 160 -11.91 -29.57 13.44
N ARG A 161 -11.83 -28.92 14.59
CA ARG A 161 -12.14 -29.53 15.90
C ARG A 161 -13.60 -29.45 16.29
N SER A 162 -14.30 -28.55 15.68
CA SER A 162 -15.74 -28.42 15.93
C SER A 162 -16.54 -29.30 14.99
#